data_598313dd1b7ba4deb4f4ea956f4d7756
#
_entry.id   598313dd1b7ba4deb4f4ea956f4d7756
#
_cell.length_a   1.000
_cell.length_b   1.000
_cell.length_c   1.000
_cell.angle_alpha   90.00
_cell.angle_beta   90.00
_cell.angle_gamma   90.00
#
_symmetry.space_group_name_H-M   'P 1'
#
loop_
_entity.id
_entity.type
_entity.pdbx_description
1 polymer ?
#
loop_
_entity_poly.entity_id
_entity_poly.type
_entity_poly.pdbx_seq_one_letter_code
_entity_poly.pdbx_strand_id
1 'polypeptide(L)'
;MNIDELKSHALAARRDIVTMIYESGIGHPGGALSIIDILTWIYYQEVDLAASPRARVVMSKGHAVAAQYAMLYQKGKIDRSEFNTFRQINSRLQGHPSIKSLPDVDATTGLLGQGLSVAFGMAAAKKRRDEPHRVFAIIGDGEMHEGQIWETLQQAGHMKMDNLVAIIDYNGFSSHDPVNEVVNLEPLADKIRSFGWHVLELHNGNDMHQVADTLMLSRHLKGKPVAIVAHTTKGCGVSYMENNGDWHSKTPTNEQYQQAMEELQ
;
A
#
# COMPACT_ATOMS: atom_id res chain seq x y z
N MET A 1 -5.00 16.34 11.08
CA MET A 1 -6.21 15.47 11.05
C MET A 1 -6.13 14.57 12.26
N ASN A 2 -7.21 14.40 12.99
CA ASN A 2 -7.29 13.54 14.17
C ASN A 2 -7.58 12.07 13.77
N ILE A 3 -7.54 11.16 14.74
CA ILE A 3 -7.71 9.71 14.48
C ILE A 3 -9.12 9.37 13.97
N ASP A 4 -10.16 10.01 14.48
CA ASP A 4 -11.54 9.70 14.06
C ASP A 4 -11.82 10.18 12.64
N GLU A 5 -11.25 11.32 12.23
CA GLU A 5 -11.28 11.77 10.83
C GLU A 5 -10.54 10.77 9.91
N LEU A 6 -9.37 10.27 10.33
CA LEU A 6 -8.63 9.26 9.56
C LEU A 6 -9.42 7.94 9.43
N LYS A 7 -10.07 7.48 10.51
CA LYS A 7 -10.95 6.30 10.46
C LYS A 7 -12.10 6.50 9.48
N SER A 8 -12.74 7.67 9.50
CA SER A 8 -13.83 8.01 8.58
C SER A 8 -13.35 8.00 7.12
N HIS A 9 -12.17 8.52 6.84
CA HIS A 9 -11.56 8.47 5.51
C HIS A 9 -11.20 7.03 5.07
N ALA A 10 -10.66 6.22 5.97
CA ALA A 10 -10.35 4.83 5.68
C ALA A 10 -11.62 4.00 5.39
N LEU A 11 -12.70 4.24 6.15
CA LEU A 11 -14.00 3.62 5.91
C LEU A 11 -14.58 4.03 4.55
N ALA A 12 -14.58 5.32 4.25
CA ALA A 12 -15.01 5.82 2.94
C ALA A 12 -14.19 5.20 1.80
N ALA A 13 -12.87 5.10 1.97
CA ALA A 13 -11.99 4.49 0.98
C ALA A 13 -12.26 2.99 0.77
N ARG A 14 -12.65 2.23 1.81
CA ARG A 14 -13.10 0.84 1.64
C ARG A 14 -14.33 0.75 0.75
N ARG A 15 -15.31 1.64 0.96
CA ARG A 15 -16.51 1.72 0.11
C ARG A 15 -16.13 2.04 -1.34
N ASP A 16 -15.21 3.00 -1.54
CA ASP A 16 -14.73 3.39 -2.86
C ASP A 16 -14.03 2.22 -3.58
N ILE A 17 -13.17 1.47 -2.87
CA ILE A 17 -12.49 0.28 -3.40
C ILE A 17 -13.49 -0.78 -3.87
N VAL A 18 -14.43 -1.16 -2.99
CA VAL A 18 -15.43 -2.19 -3.30
C VAL A 18 -16.32 -1.73 -4.46
N THR A 19 -16.75 -0.48 -4.45
CA THR A 19 -17.57 0.11 -5.52
C THR A 19 -16.84 0.12 -6.87
N MET A 20 -15.59 0.58 -6.88
CA MET A 20 -14.77 0.62 -8.11
C MET A 20 -14.62 -0.76 -8.74
N ILE A 21 -14.33 -1.78 -7.91
CA ILE A 21 -14.15 -3.15 -8.36
C ILE A 21 -15.48 -3.77 -8.82
N TYR A 22 -16.57 -3.50 -8.10
CA TYR A 22 -17.91 -3.97 -8.47
C TYR A 22 -18.37 -3.38 -9.81
N GLU A 23 -18.30 -2.06 -9.97
CA GLU A 23 -18.76 -1.38 -11.20
C GLU A 23 -17.92 -1.73 -12.43
N SER A 24 -16.62 -1.96 -12.26
CA SER A 24 -15.73 -2.34 -13.35
C SER A 24 -15.79 -3.84 -13.69
N GLY A 25 -16.33 -4.67 -12.80
CA GLY A 25 -16.41 -6.12 -12.96
C GLY A 25 -15.08 -6.86 -12.81
N ILE A 26 -14.00 -6.19 -12.35
CA ILE A 26 -12.66 -6.79 -12.24
C ILE A 26 -11.78 -6.05 -11.24
N GLY A 27 -11.05 -6.77 -10.38
CA GLY A 27 -10.09 -6.15 -9.46
C GLY A 27 -9.49 -7.10 -8.42
N HIS A 28 -8.73 -6.51 -7.50
CA HIS A 28 -8.05 -7.23 -6.42
C HIS A 28 -8.47 -6.61 -5.07
N PRO A 29 -9.65 -6.95 -4.53
CA PRO A 29 -10.17 -6.31 -3.32
C PRO A 29 -9.36 -6.64 -2.07
N GLY A 30 -8.97 -7.91 -1.88
CA GLY A 30 -8.35 -8.37 -0.64
C GLY A 30 -7.13 -7.58 -0.23
N GLY A 31 -6.15 -7.44 -1.14
CA GLY A 31 -4.92 -6.69 -0.87
C GLY A 31 -5.09 -5.16 -0.92
N ALA A 32 -6.17 -4.65 -1.52
CA ALA A 32 -6.50 -3.22 -1.47
C ALA A 32 -7.12 -2.85 -0.11
N LEU A 33 -8.01 -3.70 0.41
CA LEU A 33 -8.68 -3.49 1.70
C LEU A 33 -7.72 -3.69 2.88
N SER A 34 -6.71 -4.58 2.78
CA SER A 34 -5.74 -4.80 3.86
C SER A 34 -4.91 -3.56 4.18
N ILE A 35 -4.49 -2.80 3.16
CA ILE A 35 -3.51 -1.72 3.31
C ILE A 35 -4.15 -0.33 3.50
N ILE A 36 -5.47 -0.20 3.38
CA ILE A 36 -6.09 1.11 3.21
C ILE A 36 -5.94 2.05 4.42
N ASP A 37 -5.91 1.52 5.66
CA ASP A 37 -5.72 2.33 6.86
C ASP A 37 -4.35 3.02 6.85
N ILE A 38 -3.32 2.25 6.52
CA ILE A 38 -1.94 2.75 6.42
C ILE A 38 -1.83 3.78 5.29
N LEU A 39 -2.41 3.49 4.12
CA LEU A 39 -2.43 4.45 3.00
C LEU A 39 -3.18 5.73 3.36
N THR A 40 -4.31 5.63 4.06
CA THR A 40 -5.06 6.80 4.53
C THR A 40 -4.17 7.68 5.39
N TRP A 41 -3.50 7.10 6.39
CA TRP A 41 -2.59 7.89 7.22
C TRP A 41 -1.50 8.57 6.37
N ILE A 42 -0.85 7.85 5.46
CA ILE A 42 0.22 8.40 4.61
C ILE A 42 -0.30 9.55 3.74
N TYR A 43 -1.42 9.37 3.05
CA TYR A 43 -1.97 10.39 2.15
C TYR A 43 -2.50 11.62 2.87
N TYR A 44 -2.88 11.49 4.14
CA TYR A 44 -3.39 12.63 4.92
C TYR A 44 -2.36 13.29 5.83
N GLN A 45 -1.26 12.61 6.18
CA GLN A 45 -0.26 13.11 7.13
C GLN A 45 1.13 13.35 6.52
N GLU A 46 1.44 12.77 5.36
CA GLU A 46 2.77 12.85 4.72
C GLU A 46 2.73 13.45 3.31
N VAL A 47 1.63 13.24 2.58
CA VAL A 47 1.58 13.58 1.15
C VAL A 47 0.74 14.84 0.94
N ASP A 48 1.41 15.89 0.47
CA ASP A 48 0.73 17.05 -0.14
C ASP A 48 0.86 16.94 -1.67
N LEU A 49 -0.24 16.56 -2.33
CA LEU A 49 -0.25 16.38 -3.79
C LEU A 49 -0.09 17.70 -4.57
N ALA A 50 -0.26 18.86 -3.92
CA ALA A 50 -0.06 20.17 -4.54
C ALA A 50 1.38 20.65 -4.42
N ALA A 51 2.16 20.12 -3.48
CA ALA A 51 3.53 20.54 -3.24
C ALA A 51 4.54 19.93 -4.23
N SER A 52 5.61 20.67 -4.49
CA SER A 52 6.78 20.18 -5.23
C SER A 52 8.03 20.87 -4.67
N PRO A 53 9.00 20.15 -4.07
CA PRO A 53 9.02 18.69 -3.87
C PRO A 53 8.01 18.20 -2.80
N ARG A 54 7.67 16.90 -2.81
CA ARG A 54 6.76 16.26 -1.85
C ARG A 54 7.18 14.84 -1.51
N ALA A 55 6.60 14.25 -0.46
CA ALA A 55 6.69 12.81 -0.21
C ALA A 55 6.15 12.00 -1.39
N ARG A 56 6.70 10.81 -1.61
CA ARG A 56 6.31 9.90 -2.70
C ARG A 56 5.78 8.58 -2.16
N VAL A 57 4.80 8.01 -2.85
CA VAL A 57 4.21 6.71 -2.51
C VAL A 57 4.30 5.78 -3.71
N VAL A 58 5.11 4.74 -3.59
CA VAL A 58 5.26 3.70 -4.60
C VAL A 58 4.45 2.48 -4.16
N MET A 59 3.34 2.21 -4.84
CA MET A 59 2.55 1.01 -4.65
C MET A 59 3.26 -0.16 -5.35
N SER A 60 4.21 -0.81 -4.67
CA SER A 60 5.00 -1.92 -5.23
C SER A 60 4.11 -3.13 -5.55
N LYS A 61 3.23 -3.53 -4.62
CA LYS A 61 2.14 -4.48 -4.90
C LYS A 61 1.07 -3.83 -5.78
N GLY A 62 1.43 -3.58 -7.02
CA GLY A 62 0.65 -2.74 -7.94
C GLY A 62 -0.78 -3.21 -8.19
N HIS A 63 -1.08 -4.51 -8.00
CA HIS A 63 -2.43 -5.05 -8.12
C HIS A 63 -3.42 -4.47 -7.08
N ALA A 64 -2.93 -3.97 -5.93
CA ALA A 64 -3.73 -3.29 -4.92
C ALA A 64 -4.01 -1.80 -5.25
N VAL A 65 -3.83 -1.38 -6.50
CA VAL A 65 -3.95 0.01 -6.96
C VAL A 65 -5.30 0.66 -6.66
N ALA A 66 -6.38 -0.12 -6.53
CA ALA A 66 -7.71 0.40 -6.15
C ALA A 66 -7.65 1.17 -4.82
N ALA A 67 -6.79 0.74 -3.86
CA ALA A 67 -6.56 1.48 -2.63
C ALA A 67 -5.89 2.85 -2.88
N GLN A 68 -4.91 2.91 -3.78
CA GLN A 68 -4.28 4.17 -4.15
C GLN A 68 -5.25 5.08 -4.90
N TYR A 69 -6.08 4.53 -5.78
CA TYR A 69 -7.09 5.30 -6.52
C TYR A 69 -8.18 5.85 -5.59
N ALA A 70 -8.60 5.09 -4.56
CA ALA A 70 -9.52 5.60 -3.55
C ALA A 70 -8.93 6.82 -2.81
N MET A 71 -7.64 6.79 -2.48
CA MET A 71 -6.96 7.96 -1.89
C MET A 71 -6.91 9.14 -2.86
N LEU A 72 -6.56 8.90 -4.12
CA LEU A 72 -6.50 9.95 -5.14
C LEU A 72 -7.88 10.53 -5.45
N TYR A 73 -8.94 9.72 -5.42
CA TYR A 73 -10.32 10.18 -5.52
C TYR A 73 -10.68 11.12 -4.37
N GLN A 74 -10.42 10.74 -3.13
CA GLN A 74 -10.66 11.59 -1.96
C GLN A 74 -9.84 12.90 -1.95
N LYS A 75 -8.71 12.90 -2.67
CA LYS A 75 -7.88 14.10 -2.89
C LYS A 75 -8.28 14.89 -4.16
N GLY A 76 -9.39 14.54 -4.81
CA GLY A 76 -9.91 15.26 -5.98
C GLY A 76 -9.08 15.11 -7.27
N LYS A 77 -8.30 14.02 -7.40
CA LYS A 77 -7.49 13.70 -8.59
C LYS A 77 -8.18 12.74 -9.56
N ILE A 78 -9.23 12.10 -9.10
CA ILE A 78 -10.05 11.15 -9.85
C ILE A 78 -11.51 11.57 -9.64
N ASP A 79 -12.32 11.52 -10.68
CA ASP A 79 -13.76 11.75 -10.60
C ASP A 79 -14.51 10.44 -10.30
N ARG A 80 -15.63 10.53 -9.57
CA ARG A 80 -16.47 9.36 -9.27
C ARG A 80 -16.95 8.63 -10.53
N SER A 81 -17.20 9.38 -11.61
CA SER A 81 -17.61 8.84 -12.91
C SER A 81 -16.56 7.96 -13.60
N GLU A 82 -15.30 8.00 -13.13
CA GLU A 82 -14.23 7.17 -13.69
C GLU A 82 -14.21 5.74 -13.11
N PHE A 83 -14.90 5.47 -11.98
CA PHE A 83 -14.82 4.18 -11.28
C PHE A 83 -15.20 2.99 -12.15
N ASN A 84 -16.28 3.11 -12.94
CA ASN A 84 -16.72 2.07 -13.87
C ASN A 84 -15.76 1.83 -15.03
N THR A 85 -14.77 2.71 -15.23
CA THR A 85 -13.75 2.56 -16.27
C THR A 85 -12.49 1.84 -15.77
N PHE A 86 -12.40 1.54 -14.45
CA PHE A 86 -11.24 0.87 -13.87
C PHE A 86 -10.89 -0.40 -14.65
N ARG A 87 -9.61 -0.55 -15.01
CA ARG A 87 -9.07 -1.66 -15.84
C ARG A 87 -9.66 -1.79 -17.26
N GLN A 88 -10.42 -0.81 -17.73
CA GLN A 88 -10.91 -0.79 -19.10
C GLN A 88 -9.83 -0.26 -20.05
N ILE A 89 -9.94 -0.63 -21.33
CA ILE A 89 -9.05 -0.11 -22.38
C ILE A 89 -9.19 1.41 -22.47
N ASN A 90 -8.07 2.11 -22.55
CA ASN A 90 -7.97 3.58 -22.60
C ASN A 90 -8.41 4.32 -21.32
N SER A 91 -8.75 3.62 -20.25
CA SER A 91 -9.01 4.27 -18.95
C SER A 91 -7.75 4.89 -18.38
N ARG A 92 -7.92 5.99 -17.62
CA ARG A 92 -6.85 6.51 -16.74
C ARG A 92 -6.59 5.57 -15.56
N LEU A 93 -7.59 4.83 -15.12
CA LEU A 93 -7.53 3.92 -13.98
C LEU A 93 -7.11 2.52 -14.45
N GLN A 94 -5.83 2.35 -14.71
CA GLN A 94 -5.25 1.08 -15.13
C GLN A 94 -5.25 0.05 -13.99
N GLY A 95 -5.14 -1.24 -14.31
CA GLY A 95 -5.12 -2.33 -13.33
C GLY A 95 -3.89 -2.37 -12.42
N HIS A 96 -2.88 -1.55 -12.72
CA HIS A 96 -1.70 -1.26 -11.93
C HIS A 96 -1.38 0.22 -12.09
N PRO A 97 -0.67 0.85 -11.13
CA PRO A 97 -0.28 2.26 -11.25
C PRO A 97 0.48 2.53 -12.55
N SER A 98 0.10 3.56 -13.26
CA SER A 98 0.77 3.99 -14.50
C SER A 98 0.89 5.52 -14.53
N ILE A 99 2.11 6.03 -14.43
CA ILE A 99 2.39 7.47 -14.50
C ILE A 99 2.00 8.07 -15.87
N LYS A 100 1.96 7.23 -16.91
CA LYS A 100 1.53 7.65 -18.24
C LYS A 100 0.03 7.90 -18.31
N SER A 101 -0.77 7.06 -17.64
CA SER A 101 -2.22 7.13 -17.66
C SER A 101 -2.76 8.09 -16.60
N LEU A 102 -2.18 8.09 -15.41
CA LEU A 102 -2.54 8.95 -14.27
C LEU A 102 -1.26 9.54 -13.66
N PRO A 103 -0.86 10.77 -14.02
CA PRO A 103 0.38 11.39 -13.54
C PRO A 103 0.43 11.65 -12.03
N ASP A 104 -0.71 11.57 -11.34
CA ASP A 104 -0.79 11.74 -9.88
C ASP A 104 -0.26 10.53 -9.09
N VAL A 105 -0.07 9.35 -9.72
CA VAL A 105 0.70 8.24 -9.13
C VAL A 105 2.20 8.50 -9.29
N ASP A 106 2.99 8.04 -8.32
CA ASP A 106 4.43 8.37 -8.28
C ASP A 106 5.31 7.41 -9.08
N ALA A 107 4.81 6.21 -9.40
CA ALA A 107 5.54 5.20 -10.15
C ALA A 107 4.60 4.33 -10.99
N THR A 108 5.10 3.83 -12.11
CA THR A 108 4.48 2.71 -12.82
C THR A 108 4.98 1.42 -12.17
N THR A 109 4.06 0.58 -11.70
CA THR A 109 4.36 -0.71 -11.06
C THR A 109 3.43 -1.80 -11.61
N GLY A 110 3.53 -3.02 -11.05
CA GLY A 110 2.73 -4.17 -11.46
C GLY A 110 3.57 -5.43 -11.60
N LEU A 111 4.82 -5.29 -12.01
CA LEU A 111 5.81 -6.34 -11.95
C LEU A 111 6.35 -6.38 -10.52
N LEU A 112 6.04 -7.45 -9.78
CA LEU A 112 6.40 -7.56 -8.36
C LEU A 112 7.92 -7.52 -8.15
N GLY A 113 8.34 -7.03 -7.00
CA GLY A 113 9.75 -6.86 -6.64
C GLY A 113 10.40 -5.58 -7.18
N GLN A 114 9.84 -4.94 -8.21
CA GLN A 114 10.47 -3.76 -8.86
C GLN A 114 10.23 -2.45 -8.09
N GLY A 115 9.07 -2.32 -7.45
CA GLY A 115 8.66 -1.02 -6.87
C GLY A 115 9.56 -0.54 -5.74
N LEU A 116 10.12 -1.44 -4.92
CA LEU A 116 11.07 -1.06 -3.86
C LEU A 116 12.34 -0.45 -4.45
N SER A 117 12.87 -1.00 -5.56
CA SER A 117 14.05 -0.47 -6.25
C SER A 117 13.78 0.92 -6.83
N VAL A 118 12.58 1.13 -7.38
CA VAL A 118 12.14 2.45 -7.86
C VAL A 118 12.06 3.45 -6.70
N ALA A 119 11.46 3.05 -5.58
CA ALA A 119 11.38 3.88 -4.37
C ALA A 119 12.76 4.21 -3.81
N PHE A 120 13.69 3.24 -3.79
CA PHE A 120 15.08 3.46 -3.41
C PHE A 120 15.76 4.50 -4.31
N GLY A 121 15.60 4.41 -5.63
CA GLY A 121 16.15 5.40 -6.57
C GLY A 121 15.57 6.79 -6.33
N MET A 122 14.26 6.91 -6.06
CA MET A 122 13.63 8.19 -5.70
C MET A 122 14.19 8.76 -4.38
N ALA A 123 14.35 7.90 -3.36
CA ALA A 123 14.90 8.29 -2.07
C ALA A 123 16.35 8.76 -2.20
N ALA A 124 17.17 8.07 -3.00
CA ALA A 124 18.55 8.46 -3.29
C ALA A 124 18.63 9.81 -4.00
N ALA A 125 17.77 10.05 -5.01
CA ALA A 125 17.69 11.31 -5.71
C ALA A 125 17.30 12.48 -4.77
N LYS A 126 16.31 12.25 -3.89
CA LYS A 126 15.91 13.25 -2.87
C LYS A 126 17.04 13.55 -1.90
N LYS A 127 17.69 12.53 -1.36
CA LYS A 127 18.82 12.70 -0.44
C LYS A 127 19.97 13.48 -1.08
N ARG A 128 20.27 13.23 -2.36
CA ARG A 128 21.29 13.96 -3.11
C ARG A 128 20.95 15.43 -3.37
N ARG A 129 19.65 15.77 -3.34
CA ARG A 129 19.15 17.15 -3.53
C ARG A 129 18.83 17.86 -2.21
N ASP A 130 19.15 17.25 -1.08
CA ASP A 130 18.81 17.74 0.26
C ASP A 130 17.31 17.99 0.47
N GLU A 131 16.45 17.21 -0.23
CA GLU A 131 15.00 17.26 -0.08
C GLU A 131 14.58 16.48 1.19
N PRO A 132 13.84 17.10 2.13
CA PRO A 132 13.54 16.48 3.43
C PRO A 132 12.43 15.41 3.38
N HIS A 133 11.78 15.26 2.23
CA HIS A 133 10.61 14.40 2.08
C HIS A 133 10.97 12.93 1.96
N ARG A 134 10.18 12.08 2.60
CA ARG A 134 10.31 10.62 2.59
C ARG A 134 9.72 9.99 1.32
N VAL A 135 10.15 8.77 1.05
CA VAL A 135 9.57 7.89 0.03
C VAL A 135 9.04 6.64 0.72
N PHE A 136 7.78 6.32 0.46
CA PHE A 136 7.08 5.16 1.00
C PHE A 136 6.94 4.10 -0.10
N ALA A 137 7.38 2.88 0.15
CA ALA A 137 7.15 1.73 -0.72
C ALA A 137 6.16 0.77 -0.03
N ILE A 138 5.06 0.46 -0.69
CA ILE A 138 4.05 -0.48 -0.20
C ILE A 138 4.27 -1.82 -0.88
N ILE A 139 4.67 -2.81 -0.10
CA ILE A 139 5.11 -4.13 -0.56
C ILE A 139 4.14 -5.18 -0.01
N GLY A 140 3.81 -6.22 -0.78
CA GLY A 140 3.07 -7.37 -0.27
C GLY A 140 4.00 -8.41 0.36
N ASP A 141 3.48 -9.20 1.31
CA ASP A 141 4.22 -10.34 1.88
C ASP A 141 4.58 -11.38 0.82
N GLY A 142 3.66 -11.75 -0.08
CA GLY A 142 3.98 -12.61 -1.22
C GLY A 142 5.00 -11.99 -2.18
N GLU A 143 5.07 -10.66 -2.28
CA GLU A 143 6.08 -9.95 -3.06
C GLU A 143 7.49 -10.07 -2.46
N MET A 144 7.60 -10.35 -1.15
CA MET A 144 8.89 -10.59 -0.49
C MET A 144 9.60 -11.85 -1.01
N HIS A 145 8.92 -12.70 -1.78
CA HIS A 145 9.56 -13.85 -2.45
C HIS A 145 10.44 -13.44 -3.64
N GLU A 146 10.30 -12.22 -4.15
CA GLU A 146 11.10 -11.71 -5.26
C GLU A 146 12.53 -11.37 -4.81
N GLY A 147 13.54 -11.92 -5.50
CA GLY A 147 14.96 -11.71 -5.17
C GLY A 147 15.36 -10.24 -5.13
N GLN A 148 14.80 -9.42 -6.04
CA GLN A 148 15.12 -7.99 -6.14
C GLN A 148 14.70 -7.18 -4.89
N ILE A 149 13.71 -7.64 -4.12
CA ILE A 149 13.39 -7.03 -2.83
C ILE A 149 14.59 -7.12 -1.90
N TRP A 150 15.18 -8.31 -1.75
CA TRP A 150 16.32 -8.57 -0.86
C TRP A 150 17.58 -7.84 -1.30
N GLU A 151 17.84 -7.79 -2.61
CA GLU A 151 18.94 -7.01 -3.18
C GLU A 151 18.79 -5.52 -2.83
N THR A 152 17.58 -4.97 -2.95
CA THR A 152 17.30 -3.57 -2.63
C THR A 152 17.38 -3.30 -1.13
N LEU A 153 16.89 -4.22 -0.29
CA LEU A 153 17.01 -4.10 1.17
C LEU A 153 18.48 -4.01 1.58
N GLN A 154 19.36 -4.88 1.02
CA GLN A 154 20.78 -4.85 1.28
C GLN A 154 21.42 -3.52 0.85
N GLN A 155 21.13 -3.05 -0.36
CA GLN A 155 21.71 -1.81 -0.89
C GLN A 155 21.25 -0.57 -0.11
N ALA A 156 19.95 -0.49 0.20
CA ALA A 156 19.38 0.64 0.95
C ALA A 156 19.92 0.74 2.38
N GLY A 157 20.10 -0.41 3.04
CA GLY A 157 20.73 -0.47 4.36
C GLY A 157 22.19 -0.02 4.33
N HIS A 158 22.97 -0.52 3.36
CA HIS A 158 24.37 -0.12 3.15
C HIS A 158 24.50 1.40 2.94
N MET A 159 23.63 1.98 2.10
CA MET A 159 23.64 3.41 1.80
C MET A 159 22.95 4.26 2.89
N LYS A 160 22.45 3.67 3.95
CA LYS A 160 21.77 4.36 5.07
C LYS A 160 20.68 5.31 4.59
N MET A 161 19.75 4.77 3.80
CA MET A 161 18.67 5.53 3.15
C MET A 161 17.55 5.89 4.13
N ASP A 162 17.81 6.77 5.08
CA ASP A 162 16.93 7.13 6.20
C ASP A 162 15.68 7.94 5.80
N ASN A 163 15.55 8.27 4.53
CA ASN A 163 14.35 8.84 3.92
C ASN A 163 13.50 7.81 3.14
N LEU A 164 13.90 6.52 3.17
CA LEU A 164 13.12 5.41 2.59
C LEU A 164 12.37 4.67 3.70
N VAL A 165 11.06 4.48 3.50
CA VAL A 165 10.19 3.68 4.38
C VAL A 165 9.57 2.56 3.55
N ALA A 166 9.91 1.32 3.85
CA ALA A 166 9.30 0.12 3.28
C ALA A 166 8.21 -0.39 4.21
N ILE A 167 6.98 -0.50 3.72
CA ILE A 167 5.84 -1.04 4.46
C ILE A 167 5.47 -2.36 3.85
N ILE A 168 5.66 -3.42 4.60
CA ILE A 168 5.31 -4.78 4.22
C ILE A 168 3.89 -5.04 4.72
N ASP A 169 2.93 -5.10 3.80
CA ASP A 169 1.56 -5.52 4.08
C ASP A 169 1.56 -7.04 4.31
N TYR A 170 1.81 -7.42 5.56
CA TYR A 170 1.90 -8.81 5.99
C TYR A 170 0.49 -9.32 6.34
N ASN A 171 -0.29 -9.58 5.27
CA ASN A 171 -1.67 -10.04 5.40
C ASN A 171 -1.81 -11.57 5.44
N GLY A 172 -0.69 -12.30 5.37
CA GLY A 172 -0.62 -13.75 5.51
C GLY A 172 -0.86 -14.54 4.23
N PHE A 173 -1.03 -13.87 3.06
CA PHE A 173 -1.37 -14.55 1.81
C PHE A 173 -0.46 -14.17 0.65
N SER A 174 0.17 -15.15 0.05
CA SER A 174 0.79 -15.04 -1.27
C SER A 174 -0.24 -15.42 -2.32
N SER A 175 -0.87 -14.40 -2.94
CA SER A 175 -2.02 -14.59 -3.84
C SER A 175 -3.20 -15.26 -3.13
N HIS A 176 -3.43 -16.54 -3.35
CA HIS A 176 -4.54 -17.32 -2.79
C HIS A 176 -4.13 -18.15 -1.57
N ASP A 177 -2.86 -18.51 -1.49
CA ASP A 177 -2.33 -19.46 -0.51
C ASP A 177 -1.70 -18.76 0.70
N PRO A 178 -1.67 -19.40 1.88
CA PRO A 178 -0.93 -18.89 3.03
C PRO A 178 0.54 -18.65 2.69
N VAL A 179 1.04 -17.46 2.96
CA VAL A 179 2.39 -17.03 2.53
C VAL A 179 3.50 -17.97 3.02
N ASN A 180 3.36 -18.49 4.24
CA ASN A 180 4.37 -19.38 4.84
C ASN A 180 4.31 -20.83 4.32
N GLU A 181 3.23 -21.19 3.63
CA GLU A 181 3.12 -22.48 2.94
C GLU A 181 3.73 -22.42 1.55
N VAL A 182 3.74 -21.25 0.92
CA VAL A 182 4.40 -21.02 -0.37
C VAL A 182 5.92 -20.97 -0.19
N VAL A 183 6.42 -20.00 0.58
CA VAL A 183 7.81 -19.92 1.04
C VAL A 183 7.82 -19.21 2.38
N ASN A 184 8.31 -19.85 3.43
CA ASN A 184 8.35 -19.28 4.77
C ASN A 184 9.25 -18.04 4.85
N LEU A 185 8.68 -16.91 5.16
CA LEU A 185 9.37 -15.63 5.32
C LEU A 185 10.03 -15.48 6.70
N GLU A 186 9.57 -16.25 7.70
CA GLU A 186 10.04 -16.03 9.09
C GLU A 186 11.49 -16.49 9.33
N PRO A 187 12.20 -15.82 10.22
CA PRO A 187 11.86 -14.59 10.93
C PRO A 187 12.09 -13.33 10.07
N LEU A 188 11.01 -12.78 9.48
CA LEU A 188 11.10 -11.70 8.49
C LEU A 188 11.76 -10.43 9.06
N ALA A 189 11.31 -10.01 10.24
CA ALA A 189 11.84 -8.80 10.89
C ALA A 189 13.36 -8.89 11.14
N ASP A 190 13.85 -10.04 11.58
CA ASP A 190 15.28 -10.23 11.84
C ASP A 190 16.11 -10.28 10.56
N LYS A 191 15.58 -10.90 9.51
CA LYS A 191 16.20 -10.88 8.18
C LYS A 191 16.41 -9.45 7.69
N ILE A 192 15.39 -8.60 7.81
CA ILE A 192 15.47 -7.19 7.40
C ILE A 192 16.42 -6.40 8.33
N ARG A 193 16.38 -6.63 9.64
CA ARG A 193 17.32 -6.01 10.59
C ARG A 193 18.78 -6.31 10.24
N SER A 194 19.08 -7.53 9.78
CA SER A 194 20.43 -7.94 9.41
C SER A 194 21.02 -7.14 8.24
N PHE A 195 20.18 -6.57 7.39
CA PHE A 195 20.60 -5.63 6.33
C PHE A 195 20.82 -4.20 6.81
N GLY A 196 20.68 -3.93 8.11
CA GLY A 196 20.95 -2.60 8.68
C GLY A 196 19.77 -1.65 8.64
N TRP A 197 18.55 -2.16 8.61
CA TRP A 197 17.32 -1.37 8.71
C TRP A 197 16.87 -1.19 10.17
N HIS A 198 16.17 -0.10 10.45
CA HIS A 198 15.26 -0.03 11.58
C HIS A 198 13.99 -0.81 11.20
N VAL A 199 13.58 -1.74 12.05
CA VAL A 199 12.36 -2.52 11.81
C VAL A 199 11.36 -2.28 12.93
N LEU A 200 10.19 -1.81 12.58
CA LEU A 200 9.02 -1.67 13.44
C LEU A 200 8.02 -2.78 13.09
N GLU A 201 7.45 -3.38 14.11
CA GLU A 201 6.37 -4.36 13.96
C GLU A 201 5.05 -3.69 14.34
N LEU A 202 4.16 -3.54 13.37
CA LEU A 202 2.81 -3.02 13.55
C LEU A 202 1.86 -4.19 13.70
N HIS A 203 1.48 -4.50 14.94
CA HIS A 203 0.74 -5.72 15.28
C HIS A 203 -0.70 -5.74 14.77
N ASN A 204 -1.31 -4.57 14.55
CA ASN A 204 -2.60 -4.44 13.87
C ASN A 204 -2.58 -3.24 12.92
N GLY A 205 -2.28 -3.51 11.65
CA GLY A 205 -2.23 -2.51 10.59
C GLY A 205 -3.60 -1.99 10.15
N ASN A 206 -4.69 -2.51 10.73
CA ASN A 206 -6.05 -2.03 10.51
C ASN A 206 -6.62 -1.29 11.76
N ASP A 207 -5.80 -1.10 12.80
CA ASP A 207 -6.09 -0.20 13.90
C ASP A 207 -5.41 1.16 13.67
N MET A 208 -6.20 2.20 13.40
CA MET A 208 -5.69 3.53 13.08
C MET A 208 -4.85 4.16 14.21
N HIS A 209 -5.07 3.78 15.48
CA HIS A 209 -4.22 4.23 16.59
C HIS A 209 -2.82 3.64 16.48
N GLN A 210 -2.71 2.32 16.30
CA GLN A 210 -1.41 1.65 16.13
C GLN A 210 -0.70 2.09 14.85
N VAL A 211 -1.46 2.31 13.75
CA VAL A 211 -0.95 2.86 12.49
C VAL A 211 -0.33 4.23 12.73
N ALA A 212 -1.06 5.13 13.40
CA ALA A 212 -0.58 6.49 13.69
C ALA A 212 0.67 6.46 14.58
N ASP A 213 0.65 5.71 15.67
CA ASP A 213 1.79 5.61 16.61
C ASP A 213 3.06 5.09 15.91
N THR A 214 2.91 4.03 15.11
CA THR A 214 4.04 3.40 14.39
C THR A 214 4.61 4.34 13.33
N LEU A 215 3.75 4.98 12.53
CA LEU A 215 4.20 5.89 11.47
C LEU A 215 4.76 7.20 12.03
N MET A 216 4.22 7.71 13.14
CA MET A 216 4.83 8.83 13.87
C MET A 216 6.19 8.46 14.44
N LEU A 217 6.32 7.29 15.06
CA LEU A 217 7.61 6.79 15.56
C LEU A 217 8.65 6.72 14.44
N SER A 218 8.24 6.23 13.26
CA SER A 218 9.13 6.13 12.09
C SER A 218 9.73 7.46 11.63
N ARG A 219 9.11 8.61 11.94
CA ARG A 219 9.63 9.95 11.61
C ARG A 219 10.89 10.30 12.40
N HIS A 220 11.03 9.74 13.58
CA HIS A 220 12.14 10.04 14.50
C HIS A 220 13.36 9.15 14.27
N LEU A 221 13.21 8.04 13.55
CA LEU A 221 14.31 7.14 13.23
C LEU A 221 15.18 7.71 12.11
N LYS A 222 16.48 7.85 12.36
CA LYS A 222 17.45 8.45 11.45
C LYS A 222 18.67 7.55 11.25
N GLY A 223 19.42 7.82 10.18
CA GLY A 223 20.68 7.15 9.88
C GLY A 223 20.54 5.74 9.28
N LYS A 224 19.33 5.20 9.18
CA LYS A 224 19.03 3.90 8.56
C LYS A 224 17.66 3.98 7.90
N PRO A 225 17.40 3.22 6.81
CA PRO A 225 16.03 3.07 6.29
C PRO A 225 15.11 2.40 7.32
N VAL A 226 13.81 2.62 7.19
CA VAL A 226 12.80 2.07 8.09
C VAL A 226 11.95 1.04 7.33
N ALA A 227 11.84 -0.16 7.88
CA ALA A 227 10.86 -1.15 7.46
C ALA A 227 9.76 -1.28 8.52
N ILE A 228 8.52 -1.34 8.08
CA ILE A 228 7.35 -1.59 8.93
C ILE A 228 6.76 -2.92 8.49
N VAL A 229 6.86 -3.96 9.31
CA VAL A 229 6.13 -5.21 9.09
C VAL A 229 4.74 -5.01 9.68
N ALA A 230 3.77 -4.78 8.81
CA ALA A 230 2.41 -4.45 9.20
C ALA A 230 1.52 -5.68 9.09
N HIS A 231 1.16 -6.27 10.23
CA HIS A 231 0.19 -7.35 10.30
C HIS A 231 -1.20 -6.78 10.02
N THR A 232 -1.76 -7.18 8.88
CA THR A 232 -3.05 -6.70 8.40
C THR A 232 -3.99 -7.87 8.14
N THR A 233 -5.26 -7.57 7.93
CA THR A 233 -6.26 -8.56 7.54
C THR A 233 -6.57 -8.41 6.05
N LYS A 234 -6.27 -9.43 5.25
CA LYS A 234 -6.70 -9.48 3.86
C LYS A 234 -8.21 -9.33 3.76
N GLY A 235 -8.71 -8.39 2.95
CA GLY A 235 -10.14 -8.16 2.82
C GLY A 235 -10.79 -7.40 3.98
N CYS A 236 -10.02 -6.74 4.83
CA CYS A 236 -10.46 -6.08 6.07
C CYS A 236 -11.70 -5.19 5.89
N GLY A 237 -12.69 -5.39 6.75
CA GLY A 237 -13.94 -4.64 6.81
C GLY A 237 -15.10 -5.26 6.02
N VAL A 238 -14.85 -6.38 5.31
CA VAL A 238 -15.90 -7.10 4.58
C VAL A 238 -15.85 -8.57 4.98
N SER A 239 -16.83 -9.03 5.75
CA SER A 239 -16.80 -10.30 6.47
C SER A 239 -16.49 -11.53 5.60
N TYR A 240 -17.04 -11.60 4.39
CA TYR A 240 -16.83 -12.72 3.47
C TYR A 240 -15.50 -12.61 2.68
N MET A 241 -14.79 -11.48 2.78
CA MET A 241 -13.47 -11.27 2.17
C MET A 241 -12.32 -11.46 3.18
N GLU A 242 -12.59 -11.27 4.48
CA GLU A 242 -11.57 -11.31 5.52
C GLU A 242 -10.89 -12.68 5.60
N ASN A 243 -9.55 -12.66 5.62
CA ASN A 243 -8.69 -13.84 5.70
C ASN A 243 -9.04 -14.94 4.67
N ASN A 244 -9.50 -14.52 3.49
CA ASN A 244 -9.93 -15.42 2.43
C ASN A 244 -9.11 -15.17 1.14
N GLY A 245 -8.27 -16.16 0.79
CA GLY A 245 -7.42 -16.13 -0.39
C GLY A 245 -8.17 -15.96 -1.71
N ASP A 246 -9.40 -16.49 -1.82
CA ASP A 246 -10.24 -16.37 -3.02
C ASP A 246 -10.49 -14.91 -3.42
N TRP A 247 -10.45 -13.99 -2.45
CA TRP A 247 -10.63 -12.57 -2.68
C TRP A 247 -9.34 -11.83 -3.08
N HIS A 248 -8.31 -12.59 -3.43
CA HIS A 248 -7.14 -11.98 -4.06
C HIS A 248 -7.50 -11.28 -5.37
N SER A 249 -8.26 -11.97 -6.23
CA SER A 249 -8.69 -11.43 -7.55
C SER A 249 -10.10 -11.92 -7.88
N LYS A 250 -11.09 -11.23 -7.35
CA LYS A 250 -12.50 -11.58 -7.49
C LYS A 250 -13.37 -10.33 -7.44
N THR A 251 -14.49 -10.36 -8.16
CA THR A 251 -15.50 -9.30 -8.14
C THR A 251 -16.70 -9.77 -7.33
N PRO A 252 -17.25 -8.95 -6.41
CA PRO A 252 -18.46 -9.30 -5.68
C PRO A 252 -19.68 -9.38 -6.60
N THR A 253 -20.61 -10.31 -6.31
CA THR A 253 -21.94 -10.30 -6.91
C THR A 253 -22.74 -9.08 -6.43
N ASN A 254 -23.94 -8.87 -7.00
CA ASN A 254 -24.81 -7.78 -6.54
C ASN A 254 -25.17 -7.90 -5.04
N GLU A 255 -25.55 -9.11 -4.62
CA GLU A 255 -25.87 -9.40 -3.21
C GLU A 255 -24.66 -9.19 -2.29
N GLN A 256 -23.48 -9.65 -2.70
CA GLN A 256 -22.23 -9.46 -1.97
C GLN A 256 -21.85 -7.98 -1.90
N TYR A 257 -22.05 -7.22 -2.98
CA TYR A 257 -21.82 -5.78 -2.96
C TYR A 257 -22.74 -5.06 -1.97
N GLN A 258 -24.05 -5.38 -1.96
CA GLN A 258 -25.00 -4.81 -1.00
C GLN A 258 -24.59 -5.13 0.45
N GLN A 259 -24.25 -6.39 0.72
CA GLN A 259 -23.75 -6.81 2.03
C GLN A 259 -22.51 -6.01 2.45
N ALA A 260 -21.51 -5.88 1.56
CA ALA A 260 -20.31 -5.11 1.85
C ALA A 260 -20.63 -3.64 2.15
N MET A 261 -21.57 -3.03 1.42
CA MET A 261 -21.99 -1.65 1.67
C MET A 261 -22.73 -1.47 3.00
N GLU A 262 -23.45 -2.49 3.47
CA GLU A 262 -24.08 -2.52 4.80
C GLU A 262 -23.04 -2.67 5.91
N GLU A 263 -22.05 -3.54 5.74
CA GLU A 263 -20.97 -3.76 6.72
C GLU A 263 -20.03 -2.56 6.85
N LEU A 264 -19.88 -1.76 5.78
CA LEU A 264 -19.04 -0.58 5.72
C LEU A 264 -19.80 0.74 6.03
N GLN A 265 -20.83 0.71 6.86
CA GLN A 265 -21.60 1.91 7.28
C GLN A 265 -20.91 2.72 8.38
#